data_c5f510955d4f6504d08bc9c7f8fec9db
#
_entry.id   c5f510955d4f6504d08bc9c7f8fec9db
#
_cell.length_a   1.000
_cell.length_b   1.000
_cell.length_c   1.000
_cell.angle_alpha   90.00
_cell.angle_beta   90.00
_cell.angle_gamma   90.00
#
_symmetry.space_group_name_H-M   'P 1'
#
loop_
_entity.id
_entity.type
_entity.pdbx_description
1 polymer ?
#
loop_
_entity_poly.entity_id
_entity_poly.type
_entity_poly.pdbx_seq_one_letter_code
_entity_poly.pdbx_strand_id
1 'polypeptide(L)'
;MTKVHKTNMEAIEKKLASIGSGLFFKAKEGLNVVRILPPWNDKGDPFYEATIHYGLKKDGKMVAVPGPHPIIMKEIEKLEKAGREDSKLAKRLAPRIKFYANILDRKTGKVSIWGFSRKTLKTILGYMADPDYGDITDPEEGHDLVIDREG
;
A
#
# COMPACT_ATOMS: atom_id res chain seq x y z
N MET A 1 -7.94 43.33 13.06
CA MET A 1 -8.82 42.29 12.49
C MET A 1 -8.04 41.31 11.65
N THR A 2 -8.08 40.06 12.03
CA THR A 2 -7.46 38.99 11.21
C THR A 2 -8.35 38.72 9.99
N LYS A 3 -7.77 38.87 8.82
CA LYS A 3 -8.47 38.59 7.58
C LYS A 3 -8.55 37.08 7.37
N VAL A 4 -9.75 36.51 7.35
CA VAL A 4 -9.96 35.08 7.08
C VAL A 4 -10.01 34.86 5.58
N HIS A 5 -9.14 34.00 5.09
CA HIS A 5 -9.11 33.60 3.68
C HIS A 5 -9.92 32.32 3.48
N LYS A 6 -10.67 32.27 2.39
CA LYS A 6 -11.39 31.05 2.02
C LYS A 6 -10.41 30.01 1.46
N THR A 7 -10.66 28.75 1.78
CA THR A 7 -9.91 27.63 1.18
C THR A 7 -10.15 27.58 -0.33
N ASN A 8 -9.07 27.50 -1.07
CA ASN A 8 -9.15 27.31 -2.51
C ASN A 8 -9.29 25.81 -2.82
N MET A 9 -10.53 25.39 -3.13
CA MET A 9 -10.83 23.97 -3.39
C MET A 9 -10.13 23.44 -4.64
N GLU A 10 -9.90 24.28 -5.64
CA GLU A 10 -9.14 23.88 -6.83
C GLU A 10 -7.69 23.52 -6.48
N ALA A 11 -7.06 24.30 -5.61
CA ALA A 11 -5.71 24.00 -5.14
C ALA A 11 -5.66 22.70 -4.33
N ILE A 12 -6.69 22.41 -3.54
CA ILE A 12 -6.81 21.15 -2.77
C ILE A 12 -6.97 19.96 -3.72
N GLU A 13 -7.80 20.08 -4.76
CA GLU A 13 -7.99 19.03 -5.75
C GLU A 13 -6.70 18.73 -6.53
N LYS A 14 -5.98 19.76 -6.93
CA LYS A 14 -4.66 19.59 -7.59
C LYS A 14 -3.66 18.89 -6.68
N LYS A 15 -3.63 19.25 -5.40
CA LYS A 15 -2.77 18.65 -4.40
C LYS A 15 -3.10 17.18 -4.19
N LEU A 16 -4.38 16.85 -4.10
CA LEU A 16 -4.86 15.48 -3.98
C LEU A 16 -4.48 14.63 -5.20
N ALA A 17 -4.68 15.14 -6.39
CA ALA A 17 -4.30 14.46 -7.62
C ALA A 17 -2.78 14.23 -7.71
N SER A 18 -1.98 15.21 -7.30
CA SER A 18 -0.52 15.11 -7.25
C SER A 18 -0.06 14.03 -6.27
N ILE A 19 -0.66 13.97 -5.09
CA ILE A 19 -0.36 12.94 -4.09
C ILE A 19 -0.75 11.56 -4.61
N GLY A 20 -1.91 11.43 -5.27
CA GLY A 20 -2.40 10.16 -5.79
C GLY A 20 -1.59 9.60 -6.96
N SER A 21 -0.98 10.44 -7.78
CA SER A 21 -0.33 10.00 -9.03
C SER A 21 1.17 9.71 -8.92
N GLY A 22 1.88 10.27 -7.94
CA GLY A 22 3.34 10.17 -7.86
C GLY A 22 3.88 9.49 -6.61
N LEU A 23 3.03 9.24 -5.63
CA LEU A 23 3.45 8.75 -4.31
C LEU A 23 3.70 7.26 -4.27
N PHE A 24 2.95 6.47 -5.04
CA PHE A 24 3.04 5.02 -5.02
C PHE A 24 3.96 4.50 -6.12
N PHE A 25 4.84 3.58 -5.71
CA PHE A 25 5.71 2.86 -6.61
C PHE A 25 4.93 1.78 -7.36
N LYS A 26 5.10 1.76 -8.68
CA LYS A 26 4.59 0.67 -9.53
C LYS A 26 5.78 0.02 -10.23
N ALA A 27 5.98 -1.26 -9.98
CA ALA A 27 7.04 -2.01 -10.64
C ALA A 27 6.80 -2.03 -12.17
N LYS A 28 7.85 -1.74 -12.92
CA LYS A 28 7.85 -1.86 -14.37
C LYS A 28 8.25 -3.27 -14.76
N GLU A 29 7.91 -3.67 -15.97
CA GLU A 29 8.35 -4.94 -16.52
C GLU A 29 9.87 -5.05 -16.45
N GLY A 30 10.37 -6.23 -16.06
CA GLY A 30 11.78 -6.50 -15.87
C GLY A 30 12.25 -6.24 -14.44
N LEU A 31 13.52 -5.90 -14.31
CA LEU A 31 14.17 -5.73 -13.02
C LEU A 31 13.99 -4.31 -12.48
N ASN A 32 13.52 -4.23 -11.25
CA ASN A 32 13.34 -2.98 -10.53
C ASN A 32 14.21 -3.04 -9.26
N VAL A 33 15.12 -2.09 -9.10
CA VAL A 33 16.01 -2.04 -7.95
C VAL A 33 15.54 -0.96 -6.99
N VAL A 34 15.22 -1.35 -5.78
CA VAL A 34 14.71 -0.45 -4.74
C VAL A 34 15.42 -0.69 -3.42
N ARG A 35 15.48 0.33 -2.58
CA ARG A 35 15.97 0.23 -1.22
C ARG A 35 14.83 0.53 -0.26
N ILE A 36 14.53 -0.39 0.65
CA ILE A 36 13.58 -0.11 1.74
C ILE A 36 14.26 0.84 2.72
N LEU A 37 13.57 1.93 3.03
CA LEU A 37 14.08 2.94 3.95
C LEU A 37 13.91 2.51 5.40
N PRO A 38 14.79 2.96 6.31
CA PRO A 38 14.68 2.63 7.72
C PRO A 38 13.38 3.18 8.34
N PRO A 39 12.92 2.60 9.47
CA PRO A 39 11.71 3.07 10.12
C PRO A 39 11.85 4.51 10.61
N TRP A 40 10.79 5.28 10.44
CA TRP A 40 10.71 6.67 10.93
C TRP A 40 10.03 6.77 12.28
N ASN A 41 9.48 5.67 12.79
CA ASN A 41 8.77 5.62 14.08
C ASN A 41 9.62 4.95 15.17
N ASP A 42 9.22 5.13 16.42
CA ASP A 42 9.93 4.59 17.57
C ASP A 42 9.79 3.06 17.72
N LYS A 43 8.93 2.44 16.94
CA LYS A 43 8.67 0.99 17.00
C LYS A 43 9.72 0.16 16.28
N GLY A 44 10.55 0.79 15.46
CA GLY A 44 11.59 0.08 14.73
C GLY A 44 11.08 -0.82 13.62
N ASP A 45 9.85 -0.65 13.16
CA ASP A 45 9.25 -1.43 12.10
C ASP A 45 9.12 -0.56 10.83
N PRO A 46 9.84 -0.91 9.75
CA PRO A 46 9.76 -0.16 8.50
C PRO A 46 8.51 -0.47 7.66
N PHE A 47 7.68 -1.41 8.11
CA PHE A 47 6.50 -1.86 7.38
C PHE A 47 5.22 -1.34 8.01
N TYR A 48 4.27 -0.93 7.14
CA TYR A 48 2.94 -0.48 7.55
C TYR A 48 1.93 -1.53 7.17
N GLU A 49 0.94 -1.74 8.01
CA GLU A 49 -0.16 -2.64 7.76
C GLU A 49 -1.44 -1.83 7.57
N ALA A 50 -2.18 -2.12 6.52
CA ALA A 50 -3.48 -1.51 6.27
C ALA A 50 -4.50 -2.57 5.88
N THR A 51 -5.71 -2.42 6.40
CA THR A 51 -6.85 -3.25 6.01
C THR A 51 -7.66 -2.49 4.98
N ILE A 52 -7.94 -3.11 3.84
CA ILE A 52 -8.58 -2.46 2.70
C ILE A 52 -9.65 -3.37 2.12
N HIS A 53 -10.82 -2.78 1.80
CA HIS A 53 -11.84 -3.44 1.01
C HIS A 53 -11.62 -3.13 -0.47
N TYR A 54 -11.55 -4.16 -1.28
CA TYR A 54 -11.47 -4.07 -2.73
C TYR A 54 -12.78 -4.56 -3.37
N GLY A 55 -12.88 -4.43 -4.68
CA GLY A 55 -14.02 -4.92 -5.44
C GLY A 55 -15.21 -3.97 -5.48
N LEU A 56 -15.07 -2.77 -4.95
CA LEU A 56 -16.07 -1.72 -5.00
C LEU A 56 -15.88 -0.85 -6.24
N LYS A 57 -16.99 -0.41 -6.83
CA LYS A 57 -16.97 0.50 -7.98
C LYS A 57 -17.66 1.81 -7.63
N LYS A 58 -17.04 2.89 -8.03
CA LYS A 58 -17.63 4.23 -7.99
C LYS A 58 -17.46 4.89 -9.36
N ASP A 59 -18.55 5.30 -9.97
CA ASP A 59 -18.53 5.92 -11.31
C ASP A 59 -17.81 5.07 -12.37
N GLY A 60 -18.02 3.75 -12.31
CA GLY A 60 -17.40 2.80 -13.23
C GLY A 60 -15.94 2.45 -12.95
N LYS A 61 -15.33 3.04 -11.93
CA LYS A 61 -13.94 2.81 -11.55
C LYS A 61 -13.86 1.98 -10.26
N MET A 62 -12.90 1.07 -10.21
CA MET A 62 -12.60 0.31 -9.00
C MET A 62 -12.00 1.24 -7.96
N VAL A 63 -12.51 1.16 -6.72
CA VAL A 63 -12.01 1.94 -5.59
C VAL A 63 -11.62 1.04 -4.44
N ALA A 64 -10.64 1.47 -3.67
CA ALA A 64 -10.23 0.84 -2.43
C ALA A 64 -10.73 1.67 -1.25
N VAL A 65 -11.33 1.02 -0.26
CA VAL A 65 -11.88 1.68 0.93
C VAL A 65 -11.14 1.17 2.16
N PRO A 66 -10.61 2.08 3.01
CA PRO A 66 -10.00 1.64 4.26
C PRO A 66 -11.00 0.86 5.14
N GLY A 67 -10.53 -0.19 5.78
CA GLY A 67 -11.37 -1.07 6.55
C GLY A 67 -10.77 -1.52 7.87
N PRO A 68 -11.50 -2.38 8.59
CA PRO A 68 -12.84 -2.87 8.24
C PRO A 68 -13.90 -1.75 8.34
N HIS A 69 -14.65 -1.57 7.26
CA HIS A 69 -15.66 -0.52 7.20
C HIS A 69 -17.01 -1.05 7.67
N PRO A 70 -17.69 -0.41 8.66
CA PRO A 70 -18.90 -0.96 9.27
C PRO A 70 -20.05 -1.26 8.29
N ILE A 71 -20.29 -0.38 7.33
CA ILE A 71 -21.36 -0.55 6.34
C ILE A 71 -21.04 -1.72 5.40
N ILE A 72 -19.80 -1.82 4.93
CA ILE A 72 -19.35 -2.89 4.04
C ILE A 72 -19.38 -4.22 4.77
N MET A 73 -18.97 -4.27 6.03
CA MET A 73 -19.00 -5.48 6.84
C MET A 73 -20.43 -5.99 7.06
N LYS A 74 -21.40 -5.10 7.26
CA LYS A 74 -22.83 -5.47 7.34
C LYS A 74 -23.33 -6.05 6.03
N GLU A 75 -22.95 -5.47 4.90
CA GLU A 75 -23.33 -5.97 3.58
C GLU A 75 -22.75 -7.36 3.32
N ILE A 76 -21.49 -7.58 3.70
CA ILE A 76 -20.84 -8.89 3.61
C ILE A 76 -21.63 -9.93 4.41
N GLU A 77 -22.02 -9.60 5.64
CA GLU A 77 -22.80 -10.49 6.50
C GLU A 77 -24.14 -10.88 5.87
N LYS A 78 -24.84 -9.92 5.27
CA LYS A 78 -26.10 -10.18 4.53
C LYS A 78 -25.87 -11.10 3.34
N LEU A 79 -24.82 -10.88 2.57
CA LEU A 79 -24.49 -11.68 1.39
C LEU A 79 -24.11 -13.11 1.75
N GLU A 80 -23.41 -13.31 2.85
CA GLU A 80 -23.05 -14.66 3.35
C GLU A 80 -24.29 -15.48 3.73
N LYS A 81 -25.34 -14.83 4.21
CA LYS A 81 -26.61 -15.48 4.59
C LYS A 81 -27.52 -15.72 3.41
N ALA A 82 -27.34 -15.05 2.28
CA ALA A 82 -28.29 -15.05 1.17
C ALA A 82 -28.10 -16.17 0.14
N GLY A 83 -26.97 -16.85 0.10
CA GLY A 83 -26.75 -17.98 -0.80
C GLY A 83 -25.39 -18.00 -1.47
N ARG A 84 -25.20 -18.99 -2.35
CA ARG A 84 -23.90 -19.38 -2.90
C ARG A 84 -23.24 -18.33 -3.81
N GLU A 85 -24.00 -17.64 -4.66
CA GLU A 85 -23.47 -16.60 -5.54
C GLU A 85 -23.16 -15.32 -4.78
N ASP A 86 -24.01 -14.97 -3.84
CA ASP A 86 -23.81 -13.82 -2.98
C ASP A 86 -22.64 -14.03 -2.02
N SER A 87 -22.35 -15.27 -1.64
CA SER A 87 -21.17 -15.66 -0.88
C SER A 87 -19.86 -15.38 -1.63
N LYS A 88 -19.84 -15.52 -2.97
CA LYS A 88 -18.68 -15.16 -3.78
C LYS A 88 -18.43 -13.65 -3.78
N LEU A 89 -19.51 -12.87 -3.84
CA LEU A 89 -19.40 -11.41 -3.75
C LEU A 89 -18.93 -10.99 -2.37
N ALA A 90 -19.42 -11.64 -1.31
CA ALA A 90 -18.95 -11.41 0.06
C ALA A 90 -17.45 -11.63 0.19
N LYS A 91 -16.90 -12.69 -0.40
CA LYS A 91 -15.47 -12.97 -0.40
C LYS A 91 -14.67 -11.88 -1.12
N ARG A 92 -15.20 -11.33 -2.21
CA ARG A 92 -14.54 -10.24 -2.94
C ARG A 92 -14.53 -8.93 -2.16
N LEU A 93 -15.58 -8.67 -1.38
CA LEU A 93 -15.71 -7.46 -0.56
C LEU A 93 -15.01 -7.56 0.78
N ALA A 94 -14.63 -8.79 1.20
CA ALA A 94 -13.96 -9.01 2.47
C ALA A 94 -12.67 -8.17 2.58
N PRO A 95 -12.40 -7.62 3.79
CA PRO A 95 -11.20 -6.81 3.97
C PRO A 95 -9.94 -7.64 3.78
N ARG A 96 -8.96 -7.06 3.11
CA ARG A 96 -7.65 -7.66 2.89
C ARG A 96 -6.58 -6.84 3.56
N ILE A 97 -5.61 -7.51 4.15
CA ILE A 97 -4.46 -6.86 4.74
C ILE A 97 -3.42 -6.65 3.65
N LYS A 98 -2.94 -5.41 3.53
CA LYS A 98 -1.87 -5.06 2.63
C LYS A 98 -0.76 -4.36 3.40
N PHE A 99 0.47 -4.58 3.00
CA PHE A 99 1.65 -4.02 3.64
C PHE A 99 2.29 -2.98 2.74
N TYR A 100 2.91 -1.99 3.36
CA TYR A 100 3.55 -0.88 2.68
C TYR A 100 4.90 -0.58 3.30
N ALA A 101 5.82 -0.12 2.47
CA ALA A 101 7.12 0.37 2.92
C ALA A 101 7.51 1.61 2.13
N ASN A 102 8.23 2.51 2.76
CA ASN A 102 8.87 3.61 2.06
C ASN A 102 10.11 3.07 1.35
N ILE A 103 10.27 3.36 0.08
CA ILE A 103 11.38 2.89 -0.72
C ILE A 103 12.06 4.04 -1.46
N LEU A 104 13.34 3.83 -1.77
CA LEU A 104 14.07 4.63 -2.72
C LEU A 104 14.16 3.84 -4.02
N ASP A 105 13.61 4.40 -5.10
CA ASP A 105 13.76 3.83 -6.44
C ASP A 105 15.15 4.20 -6.96
N ARG A 106 16.00 3.19 -7.16
CA ARG A 106 17.39 3.43 -7.59
C ARG A 106 17.48 3.97 -9.01
N LYS A 107 16.51 3.71 -9.85
CA LYS A 107 16.49 4.20 -11.23
C LYS A 107 16.17 5.69 -11.31
N THR A 108 15.21 6.17 -10.53
CA THR A 108 14.74 7.55 -10.57
C THR A 108 15.32 8.41 -9.46
N GLY A 109 15.84 7.82 -8.39
CA GLY A 109 16.29 8.51 -7.20
C GLY A 109 15.16 9.08 -6.35
N LYS A 110 13.92 8.69 -6.62
CA LYS A 110 12.73 9.19 -5.90
C LYS A 110 12.33 8.26 -4.76
N VAL A 111 11.85 8.87 -3.69
CA VAL A 111 11.24 8.16 -2.56
C VAL A 111 9.75 7.95 -2.89
N SER A 112 9.29 6.73 -2.72
CA SER A 112 7.91 6.33 -3.02
C SER A 112 7.41 5.34 -1.96
N ILE A 113 6.10 5.08 -1.98
CA ILE A 113 5.49 4.05 -1.14
C ILE A 113 5.25 2.82 -2.00
N TRP A 114 5.76 1.68 -1.56
CA TRP A 114 5.55 0.40 -2.23
C TRP A 114 4.58 -0.45 -1.43
N GLY A 115 3.49 -0.87 -2.08
CA GLY A 115 2.51 -1.77 -1.49
C GLY A 115 2.71 -3.20 -1.96
N PHE A 116 2.61 -4.16 -1.04
CA PHE A 116 2.84 -5.58 -1.33
C PHE A 116 2.00 -6.50 -0.46
N SER A 117 1.92 -7.76 -0.87
CA SER A 117 1.15 -8.78 -0.18
C SER A 117 1.89 -9.35 1.03
N ARG A 118 1.15 -10.12 1.85
CA ARG A 118 1.73 -10.87 2.98
C ARG A 118 2.82 -11.85 2.51
N LYS A 119 2.64 -12.47 1.36
CA LYS A 119 3.62 -13.40 0.80
C LYS A 119 4.95 -12.70 0.53
N THR A 120 4.91 -11.52 -0.07
CA THR A 120 6.09 -10.71 -0.33
C THR A 120 6.73 -10.25 0.98
N LEU A 121 5.92 -9.81 1.95
CA LEU A 121 6.43 -9.44 3.28
C LEU A 121 7.18 -10.61 3.94
N LYS A 122 6.60 -11.80 3.89
CA LYS A 122 7.22 -13.00 4.46
C LYS A 122 8.59 -13.27 3.82
N THR A 123 8.71 -13.11 2.52
CA THR A 123 9.99 -13.26 1.79
C THR A 123 11.00 -12.21 2.25
N ILE A 124 10.59 -10.95 2.38
CA ILE A 124 11.47 -9.86 2.83
C ILE A 124 11.94 -10.11 4.27
N LEU A 125 11.02 -10.47 5.16
CA LEU A 125 11.35 -10.78 6.56
C LEU A 125 12.30 -11.98 6.67
N GLY A 126 12.16 -12.96 5.77
CA GLY A 126 13.08 -14.09 5.68
C GLY A 126 14.51 -13.66 5.39
N TYR A 127 14.71 -12.71 4.48
CA TYR A 127 16.02 -12.14 4.22
C TYR A 127 16.57 -11.38 5.43
N MET A 128 15.73 -10.59 6.09
CA MET A 128 16.13 -9.82 7.27
C MET A 128 16.51 -10.70 8.46
N ALA A 129 15.89 -11.87 8.57
CA ALA A 129 16.21 -12.86 9.61
C ALA A 129 17.47 -13.65 9.30
N ASP A 130 17.96 -13.62 8.06
CA ASP A 130 19.19 -14.27 7.66
C ASP A 130 20.40 -13.43 8.10
N PRO A 131 21.35 -14.02 8.88
CA PRO A 131 22.52 -13.27 9.33
C PRO A 131 23.39 -12.70 8.21
N ASP A 132 23.34 -13.29 7.01
CA ASP A 132 24.13 -12.81 5.87
C ASP A 132 23.59 -11.48 5.32
N TYR A 133 22.32 -11.20 5.51
CA TYR A 133 21.68 -9.95 5.06
C TYR A 133 21.37 -8.98 6.20
N GLY A 134 20.82 -9.49 7.30
CA GLY A 134 20.48 -8.68 8.46
C GLY A 134 19.47 -7.57 8.17
N ASP A 135 19.69 -6.39 8.75
CA ASP A 135 18.85 -5.24 8.52
C ASP A 135 19.12 -4.64 7.14
N ILE A 136 18.31 -5.04 6.17
CA ILE A 136 18.42 -4.55 4.79
C ILE A 136 18.07 -3.06 4.64
N THR A 137 17.45 -2.45 5.65
CA THR A 137 17.08 -1.03 5.64
C THR A 137 18.19 -0.11 6.14
N ASP A 138 19.25 -0.67 6.70
CA ASP A 138 20.36 0.10 7.23
C ASP A 138 20.96 1.00 6.14
N PRO A 139 21.10 2.31 6.38
CA PRO A 139 21.63 3.23 5.37
C PRO A 139 23.07 2.91 4.91
N GLU A 140 23.87 2.32 5.77
CA GLU A 140 25.28 2.00 5.48
C GLU A 140 25.49 0.55 5.06
N GLU A 141 24.91 -0.39 5.79
CA GLU A 141 25.13 -1.82 5.61
C GLU A 141 23.94 -2.56 4.99
N GLY A 142 22.87 -1.86 4.64
CA GLY A 142 21.69 -2.47 4.06
C GLY A 142 21.87 -2.97 2.63
N HIS A 143 20.84 -3.57 2.10
CA HIS A 143 20.85 -4.16 0.76
C HIS A 143 19.68 -3.66 -0.08
N ASP A 144 19.93 -3.46 -1.35
CA ASP A 144 18.87 -3.19 -2.31
C ASP A 144 18.07 -4.47 -2.59
N LEU A 145 16.79 -4.32 -2.84
CA LEU A 145 15.92 -5.39 -3.32
C LEU A 145 15.75 -5.28 -4.82
N VAL A 146 15.72 -6.42 -5.48
CA VAL A 146 15.41 -6.52 -6.89
C VAL A 146 14.01 -7.12 -7.01
N ILE A 147 13.11 -6.35 -7.61
CA ILE A 147 11.74 -6.79 -7.91
C ILE A 147 11.70 -7.13 -9.39
N ASP A 148 11.57 -8.41 -9.70
CA ASP A 148 11.43 -8.89 -11.08
C ASP A 148 9.94 -9.03 -11.39
N ARG A 149 9.46 -8.19 -12.29
CA ARG A 149 8.09 -8.24 -12.76
C ARG A 149 8.06 -8.89 -14.15
N GLU A 150 7.50 -10.07 -14.21
CA GLU A 150 7.17 -10.73 -15.46
C GLU A 150 5.87 -10.14 -16.02
N GLY A 151 5.94 -9.69 -17.25
CA GLY A 151 4.97 -8.89 -17.97
C GLY A 151 3.51 -9.24 -17.96
#